data_bd06f4d2bcb8cc7ab48cc014a3b52f3d
#
_entry.id   bd06f4d2bcb8cc7ab48cc014a3b52f3d
#
_cell.length_a   1.000
_cell.length_b   1.000
_cell.length_c   1.000
_cell.angle_alpha   90.00
_cell.angle_beta   90.00
_cell.angle_gamma   90.00
#
_symmetry.space_group_name_H-M   'P 1'
#
loop_
_entity.id
_entity.type
_entity.pdbx_description
1 polymer ?
#
loop_
_entity_poly.entity_id
_entity_poly.type
_entity_poly.pdbx_seq_one_letter_code
_entity_poly.pdbx_strand_id
1 'polypeptide(L)'
;HMFYQYNHLGSPDYLQIEKNENFSFPPHLHQCFEIIIILSGQMKITVDGKIFVLEENEALLICPSQIHELESTNSKHVLCIFSPRLVQAYTTKVTGKIPKNNKFCPDIYLIHALENLSPISSSADKKGVLYSLCGQFHKQSEYIAKKTDRDKLLYKIFAFVEENFCEDCSLLSLSKETGYDYSYLSRHFKKIVGISFNTYITHYRLSY
;
A
#
# COMPACT_ATOMS: atom_id res chain seq x y z
N HIS A 1 5.34 -21.42 5.23
CA HIS A 1 4.99 -21.25 3.82
C HIS A 1 3.52 -20.87 3.76
N MET A 2 3.24 -19.60 3.71
CA MET A 2 1.87 -19.11 3.54
C MET A 2 1.68 -18.85 2.03
N PHE A 3 0.84 -19.67 1.39
CA PHE A 3 0.44 -19.44 0.02
C PHE A 3 -0.50 -18.23 0.02
N TYR A 4 -0.04 -17.10 -0.48
CA TYR A 4 -0.88 -15.92 -0.73
C TYR A 4 -1.87 -16.24 -1.86
N GLN A 5 -3.15 -16.17 -1.54
CA GLN A 5 -4.20 -16.28 -2.56
C GLN A 5 -4.43 -14.90 -3.18
N TYR A 6 -3.80 -14.66 -4.30
CA TYR A 6 -3.82 -13.42 -5.09
C TYR A 6 -5.20 -12.93 -5.55
N ASN A 7 -6.18 -13.81 -5.57
CA ASN A 7 -7.54 -13.51 -6.03
C ASN A 7 -8.35 -12.61 -5.09
N HIS A 8 -7.77 -12.08 -4.03
CA HIS A 8 -8.52 -11.38 -2.98
C HIS A 8 -8.33 -9.86 -2.91
N LEU A 9 -7.31 -9.26 -3.54
CA LEU A 9 -7.15 -7.79 -3.55
C LEU A 9 -8.36 -7.04 -4.15
N GLY A 10 -9.14 -7.70 -5.02
CA GLY A 10 -10.43 -7.23 -5.52
C GLY A 10 -11.64 -7.62 -4.69
N SER A 11 -11.48 -8.43 -3.62
CA SER A 11 -12.58 -8.86 -2.77
C SER A 11 -13.13 -7.68 -1.97
N PRO A 12 -14.49 -7.54 -1.88
CA PRO A 12 -15.11 -6.49 -1.08
C PRO A 12 -14.74 -6.54 0.41
N ASP A 13 -14.40 -7.71 0.92
CA ASP A 13 -14.09 -7.95 2.33
C ASP A 13 -12.60 -8.28 2.56
N TYR A 14 -11.72 -7.91 1.60
CA TYR A 14 -10.30 -8.15 1.74
C TYR A 14 -9.73 -7.46 2.98
N LEU A 15 -9.10 -8.23 3.83
CA LEU A 15 -8.39 -7.78 5.02
C LEU A 15 -7.21 -8.72 5.28
N GLN A 16 -6.02 -8.14 5.29
CA GLN A 16 -4.77 -8.81 5.64
C GLN A 16 -4.12 -8.05 6.78
N ILE A 17 -3.70 -8.76 7.82
CA ILE A 17 -2.98 -8.20 8.95
C ILE A 17 -1.77 -9.08 9.21
N GLU A 18 -0.60 -8.50 9.20
CA GLU A 18 0.66 -9.19 9.42
C GLU A 18 1.54 -8.44 10.42
N LYS A 19 2.25 -9.20 11.24
CA LYS A 19 3.34 -8.70 12.07
C LYS A 19 4.65 -9.10 11.41
N ASN A 20 5.43 -8.12 11.04
CA ASN A 20 6.69 -8.31 10.32
C ASN A 20 7.86 -7.66 11.07
N GLU A 21 9.05 -8.15 10.78
CA GLU A 21 10.31 -7.57 11.24
C GLU A 21 11.20 -7.27 10.03
N ASN A 22 11.84 -6.10 10.02
CA ASN A 22 12.84 -5.74 9.01
C ASN A 22 12.36 -5.91 7.56
N PHE A 23 11.12 -5.50 7.29
CA PHE A 23 10.48 -5.70 6.01
C PHE A 23 10.79 -4.55 5.05
N SER A 24 11.16 -4.89 3.82
CA SER A 24 11.33 -3.93 2.74
C SER A 24 10.56 -4.39 1.51
N PHE A 25 9.91 -3.46 0.83
CA PHE A 25 9.14 -3.74 -0.37
C PHE A 25 9.37 -2.64 -1.41
N PRO A 26 9.65 -2.98 -2.68
CA PRO A 26 9.95 -2.00 -3.72
C PRO A 26 8.74 -1.09 -4.02
N PRO A 27 8.95 0.02 -4.76
CA PRO A 27 7.86 0.92 -5.14
C PRO A 27 6.71 0.16 -5.83
N HIS A 28 5.49 0.34 -5.34
CA HIS A 28 4.29 -0.32 -5.86
C HIS A 28 3.04 0.50 -5.55
N LEU A 29 1.90 0.06 -6.04
CA LEU A 29 0.59 0.56 -5.66
C LEU A 29 -0.43 -0.58 -5.67
N HIS A 30 -1.53 -0.38 -4.96
CA HIS A 30 -2.72 -1.23 -5.01
C HIS A 30 -3.99 -0.41 -4.77
N GLN A 31 -5.17 -1.03 -4.96
CA GLN A 31 -6.47 -0.37 -4.81
C GLN A 31 -7.03 -0.47 -3.39
N CYS A 32 -6.27 -1.01 -2.45
CA CYS A 32 -6.61 -1.09 -1.04
C CYS A 32 -6.04 0.08 -0.24
N PHE A 33 -6.61 0.33 0.94
CA PHE A 33 -5.91 1.08 1.98
C PHE A 33 -4.84 0.20 2.61
N GLU A 34 -3.77 0.83 3.08
CA GLU A 34 -2.75 0.17 3.88
C GLU A 34 -2.42 1.01 5.11
N ILE A 35 -2.40 0.39 6.27
CA ILE A 35 -1.93 0.99 7.52
C ILE A 35 -0.68 0.26 7.97
N ILE A 36 0.38 1.02 8.25
CA ILE A 36 1.61 0.52 8.82
C ILE A 36 1.76 1.16 10.20
N ILE A 37 1.97 0.35 11.24
CA ILE A 37 2.17 0.82 12.62
C ILE A 37 3.48 0.26 13.13
N ILE A 38 4.36 1.11 13.61
CA ILE A 38 5.64 0.70 14.19
C ILE A 38 5.45 0.32 15.65
N LEU A 39 5.79 -0.92 15.99
CA LEU A 39 5.75 -1.46 17.35
C LEU A 39 7.07 -1.25 18.09
N SER A 40 8.19 -1.26 17.37
CA SER A 40 9.52 -0.89 17.89
C SER A 40 10.48 -0.60 16.74
N GLY A 41 11.52 0.20 17.01
CA GLY A 41 12.50 0.61 16.00
C GLY A 41 11.96 1.68 15.07
N GLN A 42 12.38 1.65 13.81
CA GLN A 42 11.97 2.66 12.84
C GLN A 42 11.86 2.08 11.42
N MET A 43 11.03 2.73 10.59
CA MET A 43 10.87 2.40 9.17
C MET A 43 10.82 3.67 8.34
N LYS A 44 11.52 3.66 7.21
CA LYS A 44 11.40 4.69 6.17
C LYS A 44 10.36 4.26 5.16
N ILE A 45 9.41 5.12 4.88
CA ILE A 45 8.35 4.88 3.91
C ILE A 45 8.31 6.05 2.93
N THR A 46 8.34 5.76 1.64
CA THR A 46 8.15 6.78 0.61
C THR A 46 6.74 6.65 0.05
N VAL A 47 5.96 7.74 0.04
CA VAL A 47 4.61 7.77 -0.53
C VAL A 47 4.50 8.92 -1.52
N ASP A 48 4.19 8.62 -2.79
CA ASP A 48 4.10 9.60 -3.88
C ASP A 48 5.33 10.55 -3.93
N GLY A 49 6.53 10.01 -3.65
CA GLY A 49 7.79 10.74 -3.63
C GLY A 49 8.09 11.52 -2.33
N LYS A 50 7.19 11.51 -1.34
CA LYS A 50 7.45 12.07 -0.01
C LYS A 50 8.00 11.00 0.91
N ILE A 51 9.06 11.34 1.63
CA ILE A 51 9.70 10.43 2.59
C ILE A 51 9.14 10.68 3.99
N PHE A 52 8.76 9.59 4.64
CA PHE A 52 8.35 9.54 6.05
C PHE A 52 9.27 8.60 6.80
N VAL A 53 9.70 9.00 7.99
CA VAL A 53 10.32 8.11 8.96
C VAL A 53 9.33 7.91 10.09
N LEU A 54 8.95 6.67 10.33
CA LEU A 54 8.08 6.29 11.43
C LEU A 54 8.91 5.70 12.56
N GLU A 55 8.55 6.10 13.77
CA GLU A 55 9.11 5.61 15.03
C GLU A 55 8.03 4.83 15.80
N GLU A 56 8.40 4.27 16.95
CA GLU A 56 7.50 3.49 17.79
C GLU A 56 6.19 4.23 18.11
N ASN A 57 5.08 3.52 17.97
CA ASN A 57 3.69 4.01 18.13
C ASN A 57 3.24 5.03 17.07
N GLU A 58 4.03 5.29 16.05
CA GLU A 58 3.62 6.06 14.90
C GLU A 58 3.06 5.16 13.80
N ALA A 59 2.16 5.72 13.01
CA ALA A 59 1.51 5.03 11.91
C ALA A 59 1.48 5.86 10.64
N LEU A 60 1.27 5.17 9.52
CA LEU A 60 1.07 5.78 8.23
C LEU A 60 -0.13 5.12 7.55
N LEU A 61 -1.04 5.94 7.00
CA LEU A 61 -2.14 5.47 6.16
C LEU A 61 -1.83 5.78 4.70
N ILE A 62 -1.77 4.74 3.88
CA ILE A 62 -1.64 4.82 2.42
C ILE A 62 -3.03 4.67 1.82
N CYS A 63 -3.41 5.64 0.99
CA CYS A 63 -4.70 5.61 0.29
C CYS A 63 -4.60 4.81 -1.01
N PRO A 64 -5.73 4.28 -1.52
CA PRO A 64 -5.77 3.57 -2.80
C PRO A 64 -5.09 4.34 -3.93
N SER A 65 -4.28 3.65 -4.70
CA SER A 65 -3.49 4.19 -5.82
C SER A 65 -2.40 5.21 -5.43
N GLN A 66 -1.94 5.26 -4.19
CA GLN A 66 -0.70 5.96 -3.85
C GLN A 66 0.49 5.03 -4.12
N ILE A 67 1.49 5.51 -4.86
CA ILE A 67 2.73 4.77 -5.06
C ILE A 67 3.52 4.83 -3.76
N HIS A 68 3.94 3.68 -3.24
CA HIS A 68 4.67 3.62 -1.99
C HIS A 68 5.75 2.55 -1.99
N GLU A 69 6.74 2.75 -1.13
CA GLU A 69 7.91 1.90 -0.93
C GLU A 69 8.21 1.81 0.56
N LEU A 70 8.55 0.61 1.02
CA LEU A 70 8.89 0.33 2.41
C LEU A 70 10.36 -0.07 2.52
N GLU A 71 11.08 0.55 3.47
CA GLU A 71 12.49 0.24 3.73
C GLU A 71 12.74 0.16 5.23
N SER A 72 13.09 -1.02 5.72
CA SER A 72 13.49 -1.19 7.12
C SER A 72 14.49 -2.31 7.32
N THR A 73 15.47 -2.02 8.16
CA THR A 73 16.44 -2.99 8.68
C THR A 73 16.41 -3.07 10.22
N ASN A 74 15.56 -2.27 10.85
CA ASN A 74 15.41 -2.23 12.30
C ASN A 74 13.98 -1.80 12.67
N SER A 75 13.01 -2.66 12.42
CA SER A 75 11.62 -2.43 12.85
C SER A 75 10.89 -3.72 13.18
N LYS A 76 9.99 -3.61 14.16
CA LYS A 76 8.83 -4.51 14.31
C LYS A 76 7.59 -3.70 14.03
N HIS A 77 6.71 -4.20 13.19
CA HIS A 77 5.56 -3.44 12.74
C HIS A 77 4.36 -4.33 12.41
N VAL A 78 3.19 -3.71 12.42
CA VAL A 78 1.96 -4.28 11.89
C VAL A 78 1.73 -3.69 10.51
N LEU A 79 1.50 -4.55 9.53
CA LEU A 79 1.03 -4.22 8.20
C LEU A 79 -0.44 -4.63 8.09
N CYS A 80 -1.31 -3.71 7.73
CA CYS A 80 -2.73 -3.96 7.55
C CYS A 80 -3.21 -3.42 6.20
N ILE A 81 -3.53 -4.34 5.28
CA ILE A 81 -4.07 -4.01 3.96
C ILE A 81 -5.56 -4.36 3.94
N PHE A 82 -6.42 -3.42 3.53
CA PHE A 82 -7.85 -3.64 3.57
C PHE A 82 -8.62 -2.94 2.44
N SER A 83 -9.70 -3.60 2.02
CA SER A 83 -10.59 -3.09 0.98
C SER A 83 -11.25 -1.77 1.41
N PRO A 84 -11.35 -0.77 0.52
CA PRO A 84 -12.13 0.44 0.75
C PRO A 84 -13.58 0.19 1.14
N ARG A 85 -14.16 -0.96 0.76
CA ARG A 85 -15.53 -1.34 1.10
C ARG A 85 -15.73 -1.65 2.59
N LEU A 86 -14.68 -2.07 3.30
CA LEU A 86 -14.77 -2.29 4.75
C LEU A 86 -14.99 -0.99 5.52
N VAL A 87 -14.59 0.14 4.95
CA VAL A 87 -14.73 1.49 5.52
C VAL A 87 -15.44 2.45 4.55
N GLN A 88 -16.54 2.01 3.95
CA GLN A 88 -17.23 2.69 2.83
C GLN A 88 -17.57 4.15 3.13
N ALA A 89 -18.05 4.48 4.33
CA ALA A 89 -18.39 5.85 4.69
C ALA A 89 -17.15 6.77 4.71
N TYR A 90 -16.01 6.26 5.19
CA TYR A 90 -14.74 6.99 5.14
C TYR A 90 -14.25 7.11 3.70
N THR A 91 -14.28 6.04 2.93
CA THR A 91 -13.88 6.01 1.50
C THR A 91 -14.63 7.07 0.71
N THR A 92 -15.96 7.13 0.85
CA THR A 92 -16.80 8.12 0.17
C THR A 92 -16.39 9.56 0.53
N LYS A 93 -16.09 9.81 1.82
CA LYS A 93 -15.68 11.13 2.32
C LYS A 93 -14.35 11.62 1.75
N VAL A 94 -13.43 10.70 1.46
CA VAL A 94 -12.07 11.02 0.95
C VAL A 94 -11.91 10.79 -0.55
N THR A 95 -12.95 10.33 -1.25
CA THR A 95 -12.92 10.13 -2.71
C THR A 95 -12.47 11.40 -3.43
N GLY A 96 -11.52 11.25 -4.36
CA GLY A 96 -10.95 12.37 -5.12
C GLY A 96 -9.96 13.25 -4.34
N LYS A 97 -9.65 12.88 -3.12
CA LYS A 97 -8.71 13.60 -2.24
C LYS A 97 -7.52 12.72 -1.87
N ILE A 98 -6.42 13.36 -1.50
CA ILE A 98 -5.26 12.72 -0.88
C ILE A 98 -4.87 13.50 0.38
N PRO A 99 -4.32 12.83 1.41
CA PRO A 99 -3.82 13.52 2.58
C PRO A 99 -2.58 14.35 2.23
N LYS A 100 -2.45 15.53 2.85
CA LYS A 100 -1.20 16.31 2.79
C LYS A 100 -0.07 15.59 3.53
N ASN A 101 -0.41 14.86 4.58
CA ASN A 101 0.48 14.06 5.40
C ASN A 101 -0.18 12.70 5.66
N ASN A 102 0.53 11.62 5.33
CA ASN A 102 0.06 10.26 5.54
C ASN A 102 0.33 9.73 6.95
N LYS A 103 1.23 10.40 7.71
CA LYS A 103 1.64 10.01 9.07
C LYS A 103 0.63 10.48 10.11
N PHE A 104 0.37 9.65 11.12
CA PHE A 104 -0.47 9.95 12.27
C PHE A 104 -0.04 9.13 13.50
N CYS A 105 -0.58 9.47 14.66
CA CYS A 105 -0.37 8.74 15.91
C CYS A 105 -1.70 8.14 16.37
N PRO A 106 -1.93 6.83 16.19
CA PRO A 106 -3.11 6.18 16.72
C PRO A 106 -3.01 6.01 18.24
N ASP A 107 -4.17 5.96 18.91
CA ASP A 107 -4.22 5.61 20.33
C ASP A 107 -3.72 4.18 20.53
N ILE A 108 -2.98 3.96 21.62
CA ILE A 108 -2.40 2.65 21.94
C ILE A 108 -3.46 1.53 22.01
N TYR A 109 -4.67 1.84 22.42
CA TYR A 109 -5.78 0.88 22.43
C TYR A 109 -6.16 0.39 21.03
N LEU A 110 -6.07 1.25 20.02
CA LEU A 110 -6.35 0.86 18.64
C LEU A 110 -5.19 0.06 18.03
N ILE A 111 -3.96 0.33 18.43
CA ILE A 111 -2.81 -0.49 18.06
C ILE A 111 -3.04 -1.93 18.57
N HIS A 112 -3.32 -2.09 19.87
CA HIS A 112 -3.60 -3.40 20.44
C HIS A 112 -4.86 -4.05 19.85
N ALA A 113 -5.92 -3.27 19.59
CA ALA A 113 -7.12 -3.80 18.95
C ALA A 113 -6.82 -4.36 17.55
N LEU A 114 -6.01 -3.66 16.73
CA LEU A 114 -5.58 -4.15 15.42
C LEU A 114 -4.73 -5.42 15.53
N GLU A 115 -3.77 -5.44 16.47
CA GLU A 115 -2.90 -6.60 16.71
C GLU A 115 -3.67 -7.87 17.13
N ASN A 116 -4.81 -7.70 17.80
CA ASN A 116 -5.64 -8.81 18.28
C ASN A 116 -6.72 -9.25 17.27
N LEU A 117 -6.87 -8.55 16.15
CA LEU A 117 -7.74 -9.03 15.08
C LEU A 117 -7.19 -10.33 14.48
N SER A 118 -8.08 -11.25 14.22
CA SER A 118 -7.75 -12.56 13.65
C SER A 118 -8.74 -12.92 12.52
N PRO A 119 -8.47 -13.95 11.73
CA PRO A 119 -9.41 -14.42 10.70
C PRO A 119 -10.80 -14.74 11.26
N ILE A 120 -10.87 -15.22 12.50
CA ILE A 120 -12.14 -15.57 13.19
C ILE A 120 -12.86 -14.39 13.86
N SER A 121 -12.22 -13.21 13.94
CA SER A 121 -12.87 -11.99 14.46
C SER A 121 -14.11 -11.65 13.64
N SER A 122 -15.15 -11.15 14.31
CA SER A 122 -16.40 -10.80 13.64
C SER A 122 -16.19 -9.67 12.60
N SER A 123 -17.06 -9.59 11.61
CA SER A 123 -17.06 -8.47 10.64
C SER A 123 -17.25 -7.12 11.34
N ALA A 124 -18.03 -7.10 12.44
CA ALA A 124 -18.23 -5.88 13.23
C ALA A 124 -16.95 -5.44 13.93
N ASP A 125 -16.20 -6.37 14.54
CA ASP A 125 -14.92 -6.06 15.20
C ASP A 125 -13.91 -5.52 14.18
N LYS A 126 -13.75 -6.22 13.05
CA LYS A 126 -12.87 -5.81 11.97
C LYS A 126 -13.19 -4.40 11.48
N LYS A 127 -14.44 -4.14 11.12
CA LYS A 127 -14.89 -2.82 10.68
C LYS A 127 -14.75 -1.76 11.77
N GLY A 128 -15.10 -2.08 13.02
CA GLY A 128 -14.99 -1.17 14.15
C GLY A 128 -13.57 -0.64 14.35
N VAL A 129 -12.57 -1.53 14.35
CA VAL A 129 -11.15 -1.15 14.47
C VAL A 129 -10.70 -0.31 13.28
N LEU A 130 -11.01 -0.73 12.04
CA LEU A 130 -10.61 -0.02 10.83
C LEU A 130 -11.25 1.38 10.74
N TYR A 131 -12.55 1.52 11.05
CA TYR A 131 -13.20 2.82 11.11
C TYR A 131 -12.60 3.74 12.17
N SER A 132 -12.25 3.19 13.34
CA SER A 132 -11.64 3.97 14.41
C SER A 132 -10.26 4.49 14.02
N LEU A 133 -9.42 3.65 13.39
CA LEU A 133 -8.11 4.05 12.87
C LEU A 133 -8.25 5.11 11.77
N CYS A 134 -9.13 4.90 10.79
CA CYS A 134 -9.43 5.90 9.74
C CYS A 134 -9.97 7.21 10.34
N GLY A 135 -10.78 7.12 11.38
CA GLY A 135 -11.33 8.28 12.09
C GLY A 135 -10.27 9.09 12.81
N GLN A 136 -9.31 8.43 13.49
CA GLN A 136 -8.18 9.10 14.13
C GLN A 136 -7.25 9.74 13.11
N PHE A 137 -6.93 9.01 12.03
CA PHE A 137 -6.18 9.58 10.91
C PHE A 137 -6.86 10.82 10.35
N HIS A 138 -8.17 10.75 10.11
CA HIS A 138 -8.94 11.86 9.54
C HIS A 138 -8.92 13.13 10.40
N LYS A 139 -8.93 12.98 11.73
CA LYS A 139 -8.84 14.10 12.67
C LYS A 139 -7.47 14.77 12.68
N GLN A 140 -6.41 14.02 12.36
CA GLN A 140 -5.03 14.48 12.36
C GLN A 140 -4.54 14.93 10.98
N SER A 141 -5.34 14.74 9.93
CA SER A 141 -4.92 14.96 8.54
C SER A 141 -5.74 16.03 7.84
N GLU A 142 -5.06 16.84 7.04
CA GLU A 142 -5.67 17.71 6.04
C GLU A 142 -5.64 17.03 4.67
N TYR A 143 -6.65 17.32 3.85
CA TYR A 143 -6.77 16.73 2.51
C TYR A 143 -6.68 17.79 1.42
N ILE A 144 -6.09 17.42 0.31
CA ILE A 144 -6.05 18.20 -0.92
C ILE A 144 -6.69 17.41 -2.06
N ALA A 145 -7.17 18.10 -3.09
CA ALA A 145 -7.64 17.44 -4.29
C ALA A 145 -6.52 16.58 -4.91
N LYS A 146 -6.87 15.39 -5.33
CA LYS A 146 -5.95 14.50 -6.04
C LYS A 146 -5.58 15.16 -7.38
N LYS A 147 -4.30 15.50 -7.58
CA LYS A 147 -3.83 16.05 -8.85
C LYS A 147 -3.94 15.00 -9.95
N THR A 148 -4.48 15.41 -11.09
CA THR A 148 -4.55 14.55 -12.31
C THR A 148 -3.22 14.44 -13.04
N ASP A 149 -2.22 15.22 -12.65
CA ASP A 149 -0.92 15.41 -13.35
C ASP A 149 0.16 14.41 -12.89
N ARG A 150 -0.26 13.24 -12.41
CA ARG A 150 0.66 12.15 -12.07
C ARG A 150 1.10 11.46 -13.34
N ASP A 151 2.29 10.87 -13.31
CA ASP A 151 2.78 10.05 -14.40
C ASP A 151 1.82 8.89 -14.68
N LYS A 152 0.87 9.14 -15.60
CA LYS A 152 -0.18 8.18 -15.95
C LYS A 152 0.39 6.85 -16.45
N LEU A 153 1.57 6.90 -17.07
CA LEU A 153 2.22 5.70 -17.57
C LEU A 153 2.77 4.85 -16.42
N LEU A 154 3.41 5.47 -15.44
CA LEU A 154 3.92 4.76 -14.26
C LEU A 154 2.78 4.08 -13.49
N TYR A 155 1.64 4.76 -13.33
CA TYR A 155 0.44 4.17 -12.74
C TYR A 155 -0.06 2.95 -13.52
N LYS A 156 -0.10 3.03 -14.84
CA LYS A 156 -0.47 1.89 -15.70
C LYS A 156 0.51 0.72 -15.53
N ILE A 157 1.81 1.01 -15.46
CA ILE A 157 2.83 -0.03 -15.27
C ILE A 157 2.62 -0.75 -13.93
N PHE A 158 2.44 -0.02 -12.82
CA PHE A 158 2.24 -0.66 -11.53
C PHE A 158 0.90 -1.39 -11.41
N ALA A 159 -0.19 -0.85 -11.99
CA ALA A 159 -1.47 -1.55 -12.07
C ALA A 159 -1.34 -2.86 -12.85
N PHE A 160 -0.65 -2.83 -14.00
CA PHE A 160 -0.35 -4.02 -14.78
C PHE A 160 0.46 -5.06 -13.97
N VAL A 161 1.44 -4.62 -13.21
CA VAL A 161 2.21 -5.51 -12.34
C VAL A 161 1.31 -6.14 -11.27
N GLU A 162 0.50 -5.34 -10.58
CA GLU A 162 -0.43 -5.82 -9.56
C GLU A 162 -1.38 -6.90 -10.10
N GLU A 163 -1.86 -6.71 -11.32
CA GLU A 163 -2.81 -7.63 -11.95
C GLU A 163 -2.17 -8.90 -12.53
N ASN A 164 -0.89 -8.84 -12.94
CA ASN A 164 -0.27 -9.88 -13.77
C ASN A 164 0.98 -10.53 -13.16
N PHE A 165 1.49 -10.08 -12.00
CA PHE A 165 2.80 -10.54 -11.52
C PHE A 165 2.89 -12.05 -11.25
N CYS A 166 1.79 -12.75 -11.02
CA CYS A 166 1.73 -14.21 -10.89
C CYS A 166 1.80 -14.94 -12.24
N GLU A 167 1.57 -14.23 -13.35
CA GLU A 167 1.47 -14.79 -14.70
C GLU A 167 2.53 -14.18 -15.64
N ASP A 168 2.15 -13.87 -16.88
CA ASP A 168 3.03 -13.19 -17.85
C ASP A 168 3.11 -11.68 -17.58
N CYS A 169 3.93 -11.31 -16.59
CA CYS A 169 4.22 -9.93 -16.27
C CYS A 169 5.51 -9.48 -16.93
N SER A 170 5.44 -9.16 -18.23
CA SER A 170 6.57 -8.70 -19.02
C SER A 170 6.33 -7.33 -19.64
N LEU A 171 7.41 -6.58 -19.93
CA LEU A 171 7.29 -5.33 -20.67
C LEU A 171 6.75 -5.55 -22.11
N LEU A 172 6.93 -6.75 -22.66
CA LEU A 172 6.38 -7.08 -23.97
C LEU A 172 4.85 -7.18 -23.92
N SER A 173 4.31 -7.84 -22.89
CA SER A 173 2.87 -7.93 -22.66
C SER A 173 2.28 -6.54 -22.36
N LEU A 174 2.93 -5.75 -21.52
CA LEU A 174 2.54 -4.37 -21.24
C LEU A 174 2.59 -3.48 -22.51
N SER A 175 3.59 -3.65 -23.37
CA SER A 175 3.70 -2.94 -24.65
C SER A 175 2.51 -3.24 -25.56
N LYS A 176 2.11 -4.51 -25.66
CA LYS A 176 0.93 -4.94 -26.44
C LYS A 176 -0.37 -4.36 -25.89
N GLU A 177 -0.52 -4.33 -24.57
CA GLU A 177 -1.73 -3.83 -23.91
C GLU A 177 -1.86 -2.31 -24.02
N THR A 178 -0.77 -1.60 -23.82
CA THR A 178 -0.77 -0.13 -23.75
C THR A 178 -0.53 0.58 -25.07
N GLY A 179 0.03 -0.13 -26.06
CA GLY A 179 0.47 0.44 -27.34
C GLY A 179 1.78 1.25 -27.26
N TYR A 180 2.41 1.30 -26.10
CA TYR A 180 3.73 1.97 -25.96
C TYR A 180 4.85 1.07 -26.46
N ASP A 181 5.88 1.67 -27.07
CA ASP A 181 7.10 0.96 -27.51
C ASP A 181 7.83 0.34 -26.30
N TYR A 182 8.29 -0.89 -26.47
CA TYR A 182 9.02 -1.65 -25.45
C TYR A 182 10.25 -0.89 -24.92
N SER A 183 11.05 -0.32 -25.81
CA SER A 183 12.28 0.38 -25.43
C SER A 183 11.96 1.67 -24.67
N TYR A 184 10.86 2.33 -25.01
CA TYR A 184 10.37 3.49 -24.29
C TYR A 184 9.93 3.09 -22.86
N LEU A 185 9.10 2.07 -22.71
CA LEU A 185 8.67 1.55 -21.41
C LEU A 185 9.85 1.18 -20.53
N SER A 186 10.83 0.45 -21.08
CA SER A 186 12.03 0.01 -20.36
C SER A 186 12.84 1.18 -19.82
N ARG A 187 13.11 2.19 -20.66
CA ARG A 187 13.86 3.39 -20.26
C ARG A 187 13.10 4.25 -19.26
N HIS A 188 11.80 4.45 -19.49
CA HIS A 188 10.94 5.23 -18.62
C HIS A 188 10.87 4.62 -17.21
N PHE A 189 10.59 3.32 -17.12
CA PHE A 189 10.52 2.59 -15.86
C PHE A 189 11.86 2.68 -15.11
N LYS A 190 12.99 2.34 -15.79
CA LYS A 190 14.32 2.37 -15.17
C LYS A 190 14.71 3.77 -14.69
N LYS A 191 14.34 4.82 -15.42
CA LYS A 191 14.60 6.21 -15.03
C LYS A 191 13.92 6.59 -13.72
N ILE A 192 12.69 6.09 -13.48
CA ILE A 192 11.89 6.49 -12.32
C ILE A 192 12.11 5.55 -11.14
N VAL A 193 12.15 4.24 -11.38
CA VAL A 193 12.25 3.21 -10.32
C VAL A 193 13.72 2.89 -9.97
N GLY A 194 14.67 3.26 -10.83
CA GLY A 194 16.11 3.07 -10.61
C GLY A 194 16.64 1.69 -11.02
N ILE A 195 15.79 0.67 -11.16
CA ILE A 195 16.16 -0.70 -11.55
C ILE A 195 15.43 -1.12 -12.83
N SER A 196 15.88 -2.22 -13.46
CA SER A 196 15.20 -2.76 -14.63
C SER A 196 13.84 -3.35 -14.26
N PHE A 197 12.89 -3.37 -15.19
CA PHE A 197 11.58 -3.98 -14.97
C PHE A 197 11.69 -5.46 -14.56
N ASN A 198 12.56 -6.24 -15.21
CA ASN A 198 12.74 -7.64 -14.86
C ASN A 198 13.32 -7.84 -13.45
N THR A 199 14.28 -7.01 -13.04
CA THR A 199 14.81 -7.01 -11.67
C THR A 199 13.71 -6.65 -10.68
N TYR A 200 12.90 -5.65 -11.01
CA TYR A 200 11.77 -5.22 -10.21
C TYR A 200 10.74 -6.35 -10.01
N ILE A 201 10.31 -7.02 -11.09
CA ILE A 201 9.35 -8.13 -11.01
C ILE A 201 9.90 -9.29 -10.18
N THR A 202 11.20 -9.57 -10.29
CA THR A 202 11.85 -10.60 -9.45
C THR A 202 11.76 -10.23 -7.98
N HIS A 203 12.10 -8.99 -7.60
CA HIS A 203 11.97 -8.51 -6.22
C HIS A 203 10.51 -8.51 -5.76
N TYR A 204 9.60 -8.04 -6.61
CA TYR A 204 8.18 -8.02 -6.31
C TYR A 204 7.64 -9.43 -5.99
N ARG A 205 7.97 -10.42 -6.82
CA ARG A 205 7.58 -11.84 -6.62
C ARG A 205 8.19 -12.48 -5.39
N LEU A 206 9.42 -12.10 -5.02
CA LEU A 206 10.11 -12.64 -3.83
C LEU A 206 9.60 -12.04 -2.52
N SER A 207 8.98 -10.87 -2.58
CA SER A 207 8.45 -10.16 -1.41
C SER A 207 7.02 -10.58 -1.07
N TYR A 208 6.41 -11.37 -1.93
CA TYR A 208 5.14 -12.03 -1.75
C TYR A 208 5.36 -13.52 -1.44
#